data_a41ee3fecfaaad5f8780c5f19138306d
#
_entry.id   a41ee3fecfaaad5f8780c5f19138306d
#
_cell.length_a   1.000
_cell.length_b   1.000
_cell.length_c   1.000
_cell.angle_alpha   90.00
_cell.angle_beta   90.00
_cell.angle_gamma   90.00
#
_symmetry.space_group_name_H-M   'P 1'
#
loop_
_entity.id
_entity.type
_entity.pdbx_description
1 polymer ?
#
loop_
_entity_poly.entity_id
_entity_poly.type
_entity_poly.pdbx_seq_one_letter_code
_entity_poly.pdbx_strand_id
1 'polypeptide(L)'
;MNTENDIVLIYLENSPLAFARIESIEPDIKRGWFHVKLLLLQIPLQVVTWILRDVYINGEIFTMGGKEMRLEKVVCPEEPIPDDTEDHEEEAPEVKHARNAKVITLANLKKK
;
A
#
# COMPACT_ATOMS: atom_id res chain seq x y z
N MET A 1 -2.71 -3.23 12.20
CA MET A 1 -1.44 -2.56 12.42
C MET A 1 -0.57 -2.73 11.20
N ASN A 2 0.14 -1.67 10.81
CA ASN A 2 1.05 -1.79 9.67
C ASN A 2 2.26 -2.61 10.06
N THR A 3 2.65 -3.52 9.22
CA THR A 3 3.76 -4.41 9.50
C THR A 3 4.66 -4.51 8.28
N GLU A 4 5.68 -5.31 8.42
CA GLU A 4 6.62 -5.52 7.34
C GLU A 4 5.90 -6.05 6.11
N ASN A 5 6.33 -5.59 4.96
CA ASN A 5 5.79 -5.94 3.65
C ASN A 5 4.48 -5.25 3.33
N ASP A 6 3.93 -4.48 4.25
CA ASP A 6 2.73 -3.71 3.94
C ASP A 6 3.09 -2.51 3.07
N ILE A 7 2.16 -2.13 2.22
CA ILE A 7 2.31 -0.92 1.41
C ILE A 7 1.54 0.18 2.11
N VAL A 8 2.17 1.34 2.22
CA VAL A 8 1.53 2.50 2.83
C VAL A 8 1.62 3.67 1.88
N LEU A 9 0.65 4.57 1.99
CA LEU A 9 0.70 5.84 1.29
C LEU A 9 1.13 6.88 2.29
N ILE A 10 2.19 7.59 1.98
CA ILE A 10 2.74 8.60 2.86
C ILE A 10 2.06 9.92 2.54
N TYR A 11 1.46 10.54 3.55
CA TYR A 11 0.86 11.85 3.41
C TYR A 11 1.77 12.90 4.02
N LEU A 12 1.90 14.02 3.34
CA LEU A 12 2.66 15.17 3.83
C LEU A 12 1.72 16.35 3.83
N GLU A 13 1.46 16.91 5.01
CA GLU A 13 0.57 18.06 5.14
C GLU A 13 -0.78 17.74 4.49
N ASN A 14 -1.28 16.56 4.77
CA ASN A 14 -2.58 16.12 4.31
C ASN A 14 -2.68 15.91 2.79
N SER A 15 -1.57 15.86 2.10
CA SER A 15 -1.56 15.56 0.67
C SER A 15 -0.77 14.29 0.43
N PRO A 16 -1.23 13.42 -0.46
CA PRO A 16 -0.48 12.20 -0.73
C PRO A 16 0.86 12.54 -1.36
N LEU A 17 1.89 11.89 -0.87
CA LEU A 17 3.24 12.16 -1.34
C LEU A 17 3.81 11.01 -2.14
N ALA A 18 3.80 9.81 -1.59
CA ALA A 18 4.41 8.67 -2.26
C ALA A 18 3.95 7.39 -1.61
N PHE A 19 3.99 6.31 -2.38
CA PHE A 19 3.78 4.98 -1.82
C PHE A 19 5.10 4.42 -1.35
N ALA A 20 5.05 3.57 -0.35
CA ALA A 20 6.24 2.92 0.16
C ALA A 20 5.89 1.55 0.69
N ARG A 21 6.86 0.64 0.66
CA ARG A 21 6.70 -0.65 1.29
C ARG A 21 7.52 -0.67 2.56
N ILE A 22 6.94 -1.19 3.62
CA ILE A 22 7.66 -1.30 4.88
C ILE A 22 8.57 -2.51 4.77
N GLU A 23 9.89 -2.27 4.79
CA GLU A 23 10.84 -3.35 4.64
C GLU A 23 11.19 -4.00 5.96
N SER A 24 11.30 -3.20 7.01
CA SER A 24 11.60 -3.75 8.33
C SER A 24 11.14 -2.79 9.41
N ILE A 25 10.81 -3.34 10.56
CA ILE A 25 10.47 -2.58 11.75
C ILE A 25 11.27 -3.17 12.88
N GLU A 26 12.21 -2.40 13.41
CA GLU A 26 13.09 -2.88 14.46
C GLU A 26 13.03 -1.95 15.66
N PRO A 27 13.03 -2.50 16.86
CA PRO A 27 12.91 -1.66 18.04
C PRO A 27 14.11 -0.76 18.22
N ASP A 28 13.84 0.44 18.72
CA ASP A 28 14.89 1.37 19.09
C ASP A 28 15.26 1.11 20.55
N ILE A 29 16.34 1.71 20.98
CA ILE A 29 16.72 1.64 22.38
C ILE A 29 15.61 2.22 23.24
N LYS A 30 14.99 3.28 22.78
CA LYS A 30 13.94 3.92 23.52
C LYS A 30 12.66 3.11 23.37
N ARG A 31 12.07 2.72 24.48
CA ARG A 31 10.90 1.88 24.45
C ARG A 31 9.76 2.56 23.71
N GLY A 32 9.08 1.81 22.85
CA GLY A 32 7.96 2.33 22.09
C GLY A 32 8.35 3.01 20.80
N TRP A 33 9.63 3.09 20.48
CA TRP A 33 10.10 3.67 19.25
C TRP A 33 10.72 2.60 18.39
N PHE A 34 10.59 2.77 17.08
CA PHE A 34 11.04 1.75 16.15
C PHE A 34 11.72 2.37 14.96
N HIS A 35 12.69 1.65 14.43
CA HIS A 35 13.34 2.04 13.18
C HIS A 35 12.53 1.39 12.06
N VAL A 36 11.91 2.21 11.24
CA VAL A 36 11.06 1.73 10.15
C VAL A 36 11.76 2.00 8.85
N LYS A 37 12.14 0.95 8.17
CA LYS A 37 12.81 1.08 6.89
C LYS A 37 11.76 1.03 5.80
N LEU A 38 11.75 2.04 4.97
CA LEU A 38 10.73 2.18 3.93
C LEU A 38 11.40 2.21 2.57
N LEU A 39 10.84 1.46 1.64
CA LEU A 39 11.26 1.52 0.25
C LEU A 39 10.27 2.38 -0.49
N LEU A 40 10.69 3.56 -0.90
CA LEU A 40 9.82 4.44 -1.65
C LEU A 40 9.66 3.90 -3.05
N LEU A 41 8.41 3.68 -3.43
CA LEU A 41 8.12 3.05 -4.72
C LEU A 41 8.02 4.13 -5.78
N GLN A 42 9.15 4.61 -6.19
CA GLN A 42 9.24 5.65 -7.20
C GLN A 42 10.43 5.32 -8.09
N ILE A 43 10.67 6.13 -9.07
CA ILE A 43 11.74 5.90 -10.02
C ILE A 43 12.72 7.03 -9.91
N PRO A 44 13.93 6.76 -9.48
CA PRO A 44 14.46 5.48 -9.04
C PRO A 44 13.99 5.15 -7.62
N LEU A 45 14.07 3.89 -7.27
CA LEU A 45 13.70 3.47 -5.93
C LEU A 45 14.60 4.13 -4.91
N GLN A 46 14.05 4.37 -3.74
CA GLN A 46 14.80 5.04 -2.69
C GLN A 46 14.45 4.43 -1.35
N VAL A 47 15.45 4.29 -0.49
CA VAL A 47 15.24 3.70 0.83
C VAL A 47 15.45 4.78 1.86
N VAL A 48 14.51 4.86 2.81
CA VAL A 48 14.64 5.79 3.94
C VAL A 48 14.33 5.00 5.20
N THR A 49 14.90 5.44 6.32
CA THR A 49 14.61 4.84 7.61
C THR A 49 14.18 5.96 8.54
N TRP A 50 13.00 5.79 9.11
CA TRP A 50 12.47 6.76 10.04
C TRP A 50 12.34 6.12 11.41
N ILE A 51 12.52 6.90 12.47
CA ILE A 51 12.32 6.43 13.83
C ILE A 51 10.96 6.92 14.26
N LEU A 52 10.03 5.99 14.43
CA LEU A 52 8.64 6.31 14.69
C LEU A 52 8.12 5.53 15.87
N ARG A 53 7.13 6.11 16.54
CA ARG A 53 6.43 5.38 17.58
C ARG A 53 5.46 4.41 16.95
N ASP A 54 5.06 3.40 17.74
CA ASP A 54 4.14 2.41 17.23
C ASP A 54 2.84 3.03 16.73
N VAL A 55 2.31 4.03 17.42
CA VAL A 55 1.07 4.64 16.99
C VAL A 55 1.23 5.36 15.66
N TYR A 56 2.41 5.89 15.40
CA TYR A 56 2.65 6.55 14.11
C TYR A 56 2.72 5.54 12.99
N ILE A 57 3.32 4.39 13.27
CA ILE A 57 3.35 3.34 12.26
C ILE A 57 1.92 2.91 11.92
N ASN A 58 1.02 3.00 12.89
CA ASN A 58 -0.35 2.58 12.67
C ASN A 58 -1.24 3.64 12.07
N GLY A 59 -0.71 4.79 11.74
CA GLY A 59 -1.49 5.77 11.00
C GLY A 59 -1.74 7.08 11.68
N GLU A 60 -1.27 7.26 12.91
CA GLU A 60 -1.48 8.53 13.57
C GLU A 60 -0.56 9.60 13.00
N ILE A 61 -1.00 10.82 13.08
CA ILE A 61 -0.22 11.94 12.54
C ILE A 61 1.00 12.19 13.40
N PHE A 62 2.13 12.36 12.74
CA PHE A 62 3.35 12.72 13.45
C PHE A 62 4.00 13.88 12.71
N THR A 63 4.96 14.51 13.35
CA THR A 63 5.63 15.68 12.78
C THR A 63 7.06 15.31 12.46
N MET A 64 7.49 15.64 11.26
CA MET A 64 8.85 15.39 10.85
C MET A 64 9.34 16.63 10.11
N GLY A 65 10.41 17.25 10.63
CA GLY A 65 10.90 18.47 10.01
C GLY A 65 9.90 19.60 10.04
N GLY A 66 9.05 19.62 11.07
CA GLY A 66 8.06 20.68 11.20
C GLY A 66 6.82 20.47 10.35
N LYS A 67 6.71 19.37 9.64
CA LYS A 67 5.55 19.13 8.81
C LYS A 67 4.81 17.89 9.28
N GLU A 68 3.50 17.93 9.15
CA GLU A 68 2.68 16.82 9.58
C GLU A 68 2.68 15.72 8.54
N MET A 69 2.84 14.51 8.99
CA MET A 69 2.89 13.36 8.11
C MET A 69 2.07 12.23 8.70
N ARG A 70 1.64 11.31 7.87
CA ARG A 70 1.00 10.09 8.34
C ARG A 70 1.12 9.01 7.29
N LEU A 71 1.00 7.78 7.75
CA LEU A 71 1.07 6.61 6.89
C LEU A 71 -0.30 5.98 6.85
N GLU A 72 -0.78 5.71 5.66
CA GLU A 72 -2.07 5.07 5.51
C GLU A 72 -1.88 3.75 4.81
N LYS A 73 -2.35 2.67 5.41
CA LYS A 73 -2.18 1.36 4.81
C LYS A 73 -2.98 1.28 3.52
N VAL A 74 -2.35 0.74 2.49
CA VAL A 74 -2.99 0.56 1.21
C VAL A 74 -3.60 -0.83 1.17
N VAL A 75 -4.88 -0.87 0.89
CA VAL A 75 -5.60 -2.13 0.83
C VAL A 75 -6.24 -2.22 -0.54
N CYS A 76 -6.12 -3.37 -1.15
CA CYS A 76 -6.73 -3.56 -2.46
C CYS A 76 -8.23 -3.38 -2.34
N PRO A 77 -8.82 -2.55 -3.18
CA PRO A 77 -10.26 -2.34 -3.11
C PRO A 77 -10.99 -3.65 -3.35
N GLU A 78 -12.07 -3.81 -2.60
CA GLU A 78 -12.85 -5.01 -2.75
C GLU A 78 -13.72 -4.88 -3.97
N GLU A 79 -13.66 -5.87 -4.84
CA GLU A 79 -14.51 -5.83 -6.01
C GLU A 79 -15.86 -6.42 -5.67
N PRO A 80 -16.92 -5.85 -6.19
CA PRO A 80 -18.23 -6.43 -5.92
C PRO A 80 -18.31 -7.81 -6.52
N ILE A 81 -18.81 -8.73 -5.75
CA ILE A 81 -18.94 -10.09 -6.22
C ILE A 81 -20.36 -10.31 -6.66
N PRO A 82 -20.58 -10.66 -7.93
CA PRO A 82 -21.95 -10.87 -8.41
C PRO A 82 -22.59 -12.03 -7.67
N ASP A 83 -23.88 -11.96 -7.49
CA ASP A 83 -24.55 -13.02 -6.80
C ASP A 83 -24.41 -14.30 -7.50
N ASP A 84 -24.33 -14.27 -8.77
CA ASP A 84 -24.29 -15.50 -9.50
C ASP A 84 -22.88 -15.93 -9.76
N THR A 85 -21.98 -15.51 -8.99
CA THR A 85 -20.61 -15.90 -9.19
C THR A 85 -20.43 -17.37 -9.30
N GLU A 86 -21.16 -18.09 -8.51
CA GLU A 86 -20.92 -19.49 -8.51
C GLU A 86 -21.24 -20.11 -9.82
N ASP A 87 -22.20 -19.60 -10.53
CA ASP A 87 -22.53 -20.25 -11.75
C ASP A 87 -21.66 -19.91 -12.87
N HIS A 88 -20.93 -18.85 -12.78
CA HIS A 88 -20.24 -18.47 -13.93
C HIS A 88 -18.82 -18.64 -13.94
N GLU A 89 -18.31 -19.26 -12.96
CA GLU A 89 -16.90 -19.35 -12.93
C GLU A 89 -16.41 -19.93 -14.19
N GLU A 90 -17.19 -20.72 -14.84
CA GLU A 90 -16.61 -21.39 -15.94
C GLU A 90 -16.56 -20.57 -17.17
N GLU A 91 -17.57 -19.78 -17.46
CA GLU A 91 -17.51 -19.25 -18.76
C GLU A 91 -17.05 -17.85 -18.92
N ALA A 92 -17.43 -16.97 -18.13
CA ALA A 92 -17.14 -15.59 -18.45
C ALA A 92 -16.57 -14.83 -17.32
N PRO A 93 -15.50 -15.26 -16.77
CA PRO A 93 -14.94 -14.51 -15.67
C PRO A 93 -14.48 -13.14 -16.08
N GLU A 94 -14.05 -12.99 -17.31
CA GLU A 94 -13.54 -11.70 -17.67
C GLU A 94 -14.63 -10.67 -17.69
N VAL A 95 -15.82 -11.04 -18.01
CA VAL A 95 -16.87 -10.06 -18.07
C VAL A 95 -17.13 -9.45 -16.71
N LYS A 96 -17.12 -10.29 -15.69
CA LYS A 96 -17.37 -9.76 -14.38
C LYS A 96 -16.28 -8.88 -13.88
N HIS A 97 -15.07 -9.18 -14.25
CA HIS A 97 -13.98 -8.38 -13.76
C HIS A 97 -13.92 -7.03 -14.39
N ALA A 98 -14.60 -6.83 -15.46
CA ALA A 98 -14.50 -5.58 -16.15
C ALA A 98 -15.05 -4.44 -15.35
N ARG A 99 -15.79 -4.70 -14.29
CA ARG A 99 -16.30 -3.62 -13.52
C ARG A 99 -15.26 -2.86 -12.77
N ASN A 100 -14.44 -3.52 -12.02
CA ASN A 100 -13.46 -2.85 -11.21
C ASN A 100 -12.05 -3.11 -11.64
N ALA A 101 -11.80 -4.21 -12.25
CA ALA A 101 -10.44 -4.57 -12.64
C ALA A 101 -10.49 -5.11 -14.05
N LYS A 102 -9.45 -4.83 -14.80
CA LYS A 102 -9.32 -5.33 -16.13
C LYS A 102 -8.42 -6.53 -16.15
N VAL A 103 -8.82 -7.54 -16.86
CA VAL A 103 -7.99 -8.72 -17.06
C VAL A 103 -7.52 -8.70 -18.50
N ILE A 104 -6.21 -8.52 -18.68
CA ILE A 104 -5.65 -8.42 -20.00
C ILE A 104 -4.72 -9.59 -20.21
N THR A 105 -4.94 -10.38 -21.25
CA THR A 105 -4.05 -11.49 -21.50
C THR A 105 -2.85 -11.03 -22.28
N LEU A 106 -1.79 -11.76 -22.13
CA LEU A 106 -0.57 -11.43 -22.83
C LEU A 106 -0.78 -11.53 -24.33
N ALA A 107 -1.59 -12.44 -24.75
CA ALA A 107 -1.84 -12.59 -26.16
C ALA A 107 -2.45 -11.32 -26.75
N ASN A 108 -3.36 -10.70 -26.03
CA ASN A 108 -3.94 -9.47 -26.52
C ASN A 108 -2.92 -8.37 -26.63
N LEU A 109 -1.98 -8.32 -25.75
CA LEU A 109 -0.97 -7.29 -25.82
C LEU A 109 -0.08 -7.47 -27.02
N LYS A 110 0.17 -8.71 -27.40
CA LYS A 110 1.03 -8.92 -28.52
C LYS A 110 0.36 -8.65 -29.81
N LYS A 111 -0.91 -8.66 -29.84
CA LYS A 111 -1.58 -8.45 -31.03
C LYS A 111 -1.38 -7.16 -31.60
N LYS A 112 -0.99 -6.30 -31.15
CA LYS A 112 -0.90 -5.03 -31.72
C LYS A 112 -0.02 -4.83 -32.68
#